data_c391f3c5288ffae22972f155511c7de3
#
_entry.id   c391f3c5288ffae22972f155511c7de3
#
_cell.length_a   1.000
_cell.length_b   1.000
_cell.length_c   1.000
_cell.angle_alpha   90.00
_cell.angle_beta   90.00
_cell.angle_gamma   90.00
#
_symmetry.space_group_name_H-M   'P 1'
#
loop_
_entity.id
_entity.type
_entity.pdbx_description
1 polymer ?
#
loop_
_entity_poly.entity_id
_entity_poly.type
_entity_poly.pdbx_seq_one_letter_code
_entity_poly.pdbx_strand_id
1 'polypeptide(L)'
;MVLVVERGGGYSALDYLIKVKEYDFVKAVEILTGQTMADWKPPSAPKKDEPKALLLPPRNKDCNRVIQYLFGRGIDYQLIQECIADGTLYESADYHNAVFIGKDESGTPKYAALRGTLGSTFKQDASGSDKQYSFRLLAKKPADTVHLFEAAID
;
A
#
# COMPACT_ATOMS: atom_id res chain seq x y z
N MET A 1 9.08 8.27 45.54
CA MET A 1 9.60 8.25 44.16
C MET A 1 8.40 8.43 43.26
N VAL A 2 8.21 9.64 42.75
CA VAL A 2 7.03 9.99 41.89
C VAL A 2 7.39 9.63 40.44
N LEU A 3 6.70 8.66 39.87
CA LEU A 3 6.81 8.33 38.46
C LEU A 3 6.05 9.40 37.67
N VAL A 4 6.79 10.31 37.01
CA VAL A 4 6.22 11.21 36.00
C VAL A 4 5.99 10.39 34.73
N VAL A 5 4.75 10.03 34.48
CA VAL A 5 4.35 9.42 33.21
C VAL A 5 4.19 10.56 32.21
N GLU A 6 5.18 10.78 31.35
CA GLU A 6 5.01 11.65 30.20
C GLU A 6 3.95 11.06 29.27
N ARG A 7 2.91 11.84 29.03
CA ARG A 7 1.81 11.49 28.12
C ARG A 7 2.32 11.53 26.68
N GLY A 8 2.56 10.36 26.12
CA GLY A 8 2.96 10.23 24.72
C GLY A 8 3.01 8.77 24.27
N GLY A 9 1.89 8.23 23.83
CA GLY A 9 1.80 6.87 23.27
C GLY A 9 1.39 5.82 24.30
N GLY A 10 0.31 5.09 24.00
CA GLY A 10 -0.15 3.97 24.83
C GLY A 10 0.92 2.88 24.87
N TYR A 11 1.47 2.60 26.04
CA TYR A 11 2.36 1.46 26.25
C TYR A 11 1.57 0.17 26.13
N SER A 12 2.04 -0.74 25.28
CA SER A 12 1.50 -2.10 25.24
C SER A 12 1.91 -2.86 26.50
N ALA A 13 1.22 -3.96 26.82
CA ALA A 13 1.63 -4.84 27.93
C ALA A 13 3.08 -5.34 27.76
N LEU A 14 3.53 -5.51 26.52
CA LEU A 14 4.90 -5.87 26.18
C LEU A 14 5.88 -4.75 26.54
N ASP A 15 5.56 -3.49 26.18
CA ASP A 15 6.38 -2.33 26.54
C ASP A 15 6.51 -2.17 28.06
N TYR A 16 5.44 -2.43 28.82
CA TYR A 16 5.48 -2.39 30.26
C TYR A 16 6.46 -3.42 30.83
N LEU A 17 6.41 -4.66 30.34
CA LEU A 17 7.33 -5.70 30.80
C LEU A 17 8.78 -5.40 30.46
N ILE A 18 9.04 -4.85 29.27
CA ILE A 18 10.40 -4.54 28.86
C ILE A 18 10.94 -3.26 29.56
N LYS A 19 10.18 -2.15 29.53
CA LYS A 19 10.66 -0.83 29.96
C LYS A 19 10.53 -0.59 31.46
N VAL A 20 9.53 -1.19 32.12
CA VAL A 20 9.26 -0.96 33.56
C VAL A 20 9.71 -2.14 34.39
N LYS A 21 9.54 -3.37 33.91
CA LYS A 21 9.96 -4.58 34.62
C LYS A 21 11.34 -5.08 34.21
N GLU A 22 11.94 -4.43 33.20
CA GLU A 22 13.31 -4.72 32.71
C GLU A 22 13.52 -6.18 32.27
N TYR A 23 12.43 -6.86 31.84
CA TYR A 23 12.56 -8.17 31.25
C TYR A 23 13.12 -8.05 29.83
N ASP A 24 13.94 -9.01 29.41
CA ASP A 24 14.29 -9.14 28.01
C ASP A 24 13.05 -9.48 27.15
N PHE A 25 13.14 -9.25 25.84
CA PHE A 25 12.02 -9.44 24.94
C PHE A 25 11.42 -10.86 24.97
N VAL A 26 12.27 -11.89 25.00
CA VAL A 26 11.85 -13.29 25.02
C VAL A 26 11.05 -13.59 26.28
N LYS A 27 11.58 -13.18 27.44
CA LYS A 27 10.93 -13.37 28.73
C LYS A 27 9.61 -12.63 28.86
N ALA A 28 9.54 -11.41 28.32
CA ALA A 28 8.32 -10.62 28.27
C ALA A 28 7.23 -11.31 27.43
N VAL A 29 7.59 -11.87 26.27
CA VAL A 29 6.66 -12.64 25.43
C VAL A 29 6.20 -13.93 26.12
N GLU A 30 7.10 -14.69 26.76
CA GLU A 30 6.74 -15.88 27.54
C GLU A 30 5.69 -15.58 28.63
N ILE A 31 5.89 -14.48 29.36
CA ILE A 31 4.96 -14.06 30.41
C ILE A 31 3.58 -13.74 29.86
N LEU A 32 3.52 -13.03 28.68
CA LEU A 32 2.26 -12.62 28.07
C LEU A 32 1.50 -13.76 27.41
N THR A 33 2.23 -14.71 26.84
CA THR A 33 1.62 -15.82 26.10
C THR A 33 1.38 -17.06 26.96
N GLY A 34 2.06 -17.16 28.11
CA GLY A 34 2.07 -18.37 28.94
C GLY A 34 2.80 -19.55 28.30
N GLN A 35 3.56 -19.31 27.21
CA GLN A 35 4.30 -20.34 26.48
C GLN A 35 5.80 -20.06 26.58
N THR A 36 6.59 -21.12 26.78
CA THR A 36 8.04 -21.01 26.69
C THR A 36 8.46 -20.99 25.22
N MET A 37 9.55 -20.26 24.89
CA MET A 37 10.08 -20.24 23.52
C MET A 37 10.52 -21.62 23.04
N ALA A 38 10.81 -22.56 23.94
CA ALA A 38 11.11 -23.95 23.58
C ALA A 38 9.90 -24.67 22.96
N ASP A 39 8.70 -24.28 23.31
CA ASP A 39 7.45 -24.86 22.81
C ASP A 39 6.89 -24.11 21.59
N TRP A 40 7.49 -22.94 21.25
CA TRP A 40 7.03 -22.13 20.14
C TRP A 40 7.39 -22.79 18.81
N LYS A 41 6.37 -23.16 18.06
CA LYS A 41 6.51 -23.55 16.66
C LYS A 41 6.13 -22.34 15.79
N PRO A 42 7.01 -21.89 14.88
CA PRO A 42 6.63 -20.83 13.97
C PRO A 42 5.36 -21.24 13.23
N PRO A 43 4.39 -20.33 13.08
CA PRO A 43 3.23 -20.63 12.23
C PRO A 43 3.75 -21.13 10.89
N SER A 44 3.16 -22.23 10.37
CA SER A 44 3.52 -22.73 9.06
C SER A 44 3.52 -21.56 8.09
N ALA A 45 4.61 -21.40 7.33
CA ALA A 45 4.69 -20.32 6.34
C ALA A 45 3.38 -20.28 5.56
N PRO A 46 2.78 -19.10 5.38
CA PRO A 46 1.54 -19.00 4.63
C PRO A 46 1.77 -19.72 3.30
N LYS A 47 0.91 -20.69 2.97
CA LYS A 47 0.95 -21.35 1.66
C LYS A 47 1.02 -20.21 0.66
N LYS A 48 2.07 -20.17 -0.17
CA LYS A 48 2.10 -19.27 -1.32
C LYS A 48 0.81 -19.56 -2.07
N ASP A 49 -0.15 -18.63 -1.96
CA ASP A 49 -1.33 -18.70 -2.80
C ASP A 49 -0.86 -18.82 -4.25
N GLU A 50 -1.44 -19.74 -5.00
CA GLU A 50 -1.20 -19.80 -6.43
C GLU A 50 -1.41 -18.40 -7.03
N PRO A 51 -0.56 -17.95 -7.96
CA PRO A 51 -0.66 -16.63 -8.54
C PRO A 51 -2.05 -16.44 -9.14
N LYS A 52 -2.90 -15.68 -8.45
CA LYS A 52 -4.24 -15.33 -8.93
C LYS A 52 -4.07 -14.41 -10.14
N ALA A 53 -4.82 -14.67 -11.22
CA ALA A 53 -4.85 -13.76 -12.36
C ALA A 53 -5.31 -12.35 -11.91
N LEU A 54 -4.62 -11.32 -12.40
CA LEU A 54 -4.99 -9.93 -12.13
C LEU A 54 -6.35 -9.63 -12.77
N LEU A 55 -7.32 -9.25 -11.94
CA LEU A 55 -8.66 -8.87 -12.37
C LEU A 55 -8.76 -7.34 -12.42
N LEU A 56 -8.64 -6.79 -13.61
CA LEU A 56 -8.78 -5.35 -13.84
C LEU A 56 -10.24 -4.95 -13.95
N PRO A 57 -10.69 -3.87 -13.30
CA PRO A 57 -12.02 -3.31 -13.52
C PRO A 57 -12.16 -2.85 -14.97
N PRO A 58 -13.37 -2.97 -15.56
CA PRO A 58 -13.63 -2.52 -16.91
C PRO A 58 -13.36 -1.02 -17.06
N ARG A 59 -12.81 -0.62 -18.22
CA ARG A 59 -12.50 0.78 -18.51
C ARG A 59 -13.76 1.56 -18.85
N ASN A 60 -13.88 2.78 -18.35
CA ASN A 60 -14.87 3.74 -18.79
C ASN A 60 -14.52 4.26 -20.20
N LYS A 61 -15.50 4.87 -20.86
CA LYS A 61 -15.35 5.46 -22.21
C LYS A 61 -14.38 6.65 -22.23
N ASP A 62 -14.30 7.38 -21.14
CA ASP A 62 -13.43 8.53 -20.95
C ASP A 62 -12.82 8.53 -19.52
N CYS A 63 -11.94 9.50 -19.23
CA CYS A 63 -11.28 9.65 -17.95
C CYS A 63 -11.59 11.02 -17.31
N ASN A 64 -12.71 11.66 -17.69
CA ASN A 64 -12.98 13.05 -17.31
C ASN A 64 -13.04 13.25 -15.80
N ARG A 65 -13.65 12.32 -15.06
CA ARG A 65 -13.78 12.41 -13.61
C ARG A 65 -12.44 12.18 -12.90
N VAL A 66 -11.67 11.23 -13.38
CA VAL A 66 -10.31 10.97 -12.87
C VAL A 66 -9.41 12.18 -13.11
N ILE A 67 -9.47 12.80 -14.28
CA ILE A 67 -8.72 14.01 -14.60
C ILE A 67 -9.09 15.14 -13.64
N GLN A 68 -10.39 15.43 -13.47
CA GLN A 68 -10.86 16.46 -12.53
C GLN A 68 -10.41 16.18 -11.09
N TYR A 69 -10.53 14.94 -10.65
CA TYR A 69 -10.16 14.53 -9.31
C TYR A 69 -8.66 14.74 -9.04
N LEU A 70 -7.80 14.24 -9.94
CA LEU A 70 -6.34 14.33 -9.76
C LEU A 70 -5.83 15.77 -9.93
N PHE A 71 -6.37 16.51 -10.90
CA PHE A 71 -6.06 17.92 -11.08
C PHE A 71 -6.47 18.75 -9.85
N GLY A 72 -7.66 18.49 -9.29
CA GLY A 72 -8.13 19.11 -8.05
C GLY A 72 -7.28 18.78 -6.82
N ARG A 73 -6.48 17.71 -6.87
CA ARG A 73 -5.49 17.36 -5.85
C ARG A 73 -4.10 17.96 -6.10
N GLY A 74 -3.95 18.76 -7.15
CA GLY A 74 -2.69 19.43 -7.48
C GLY A 74 -1.75 18.61 -8.36
N ILE A 75 -2.21 17.48 -8.92
CA ILE A 75 -1.41 16.71 -9.87
C ILE A 75 -1.38 17.45 -11.22
N ASP A 76 -0.20 17.60 -11.81
CA ASP A 76 -0.03 18.28 -13.09
C ASP A 76 -0.87 17.63 -14.20
N TYR A 77 -1.57 18.46 -14.97
CA TYR A 77 -2.47 18.01 -16.03
C TYR A 77 -1.75 17.23 -17.12
N GLN A 78 -0.56 17.67 -17.51
CA GLN A 78 0.22 16.99 -18.54
C GLN A 78 0.67 15.62 -18.08
N LEU A 79 1.07 15.49 -16.81
CA LEU A 79 1.42 14.19 -16.21
C LEU A 79 0.23 13.22 -16.20
N ILE A 80 -0.96 13.72 -15.86
CA ILE A 80 -2.20 12.92 -15.90
C ILE A 80 -2.45 12.39 -17.31
N GLN A 81 -2.33 13.27 -18.33
CA GLN A 81 -2.54 12.89 -19.72
C GLN A 81 -1.49 11.87 -20.21
N GLU A 82 -0.22 12.03 -19.83
CA GLU A 82 0.83 11.06 -20.13
C GLU A 82 0.50 9.69 -19.54
N CYS A 83 0.10 9.62 -18.27
CA CYS A 83 -0.29 8.34 -17.64
C CYS A 83 -1.50 7.68 -18.33
N ILE A 84 -2.48 8.47 -18.78
CA ILE A 84 -3.63 7.94 -19.52
C ILE A 84 -3.19 7.42 -20.89
N ALA A 85 -2.35 8.15 -21.61
CA ALA A 85 -1.84 7.76 -22.92
C ALA A 85 -0.99 6.48 -22.84
N ASP A 86 -0.16 6.34 -21.81
CA ASP A 86 0.64 5.14 -21.55
C ASP A 86 -0.21 3.95 -21.03
N GLY A 87 -1.48 4.18 -20.73
CA GLY A 87 -2.38 3.17 -20.19
C GLY A 87 -2.02 2.72 -18.77
N THR A 88 -1.24 3.53 -18.03
CA THR A 88 -0.92 3.32 -16.62
C THR A 88 -1.94 3.95 -15.68
N LEU A 89 -2.84 4.77 -16.22
CA LEU A 89 -3.97 5.38 -15.51
C LEU A 89 -5.22 5.30 -16.37
N TYR A 90 -6.34 4.92 -15.76
CA TYR A 90 -7.65 5.00 -16.41
C TYR A 90 -8.77 5.15 -15.39
N GLU A 91 -9.97 5.47 -15.89
CA GLU A 91 -11.20 5.51 -15.09
C GLU A 91 -11.95 4.17 -15.20
N SER A 92 -12.39 3.59 -14.09
CA SER A 92 -13.22 2.39 -14.13
C SER A 92 -14.66 2.74 -14.54
N ALA A 93 -15.31 1.85 -15.29
CA ALA A 93 -16.70 2.01 -15.68
C ALA A 93 -17.63 1.99 -14.45
N ASP A 94 -17.33 1.10 -13.50
CA ASP A 94 -18.05 1.05 -12.24
C ASP A 94 -17.43 2.04 -11.25
N TYR A 95 -18.29 2.86 -10.61
CA TYR A 95 -17.92 3.82 -9.57
C TYR A 95 -16.93 4.91 -10.00
N HIS A 96 -16.48 4.97 -11.24
CA HIS A 96 -15.55 5.99 -11.74
C HIS A 96 -14.26 6.15 -10.92
N ASN A 97 -13.73 5.04 -10.43
CA ASN A 97 -12.49 5.05 -9.67
C ASN A 97 -11.28 5.33 -10.56
N ALA A 98 -10.30 6.04 -10.03
CA ALA A 98 -8.97 6.10 -10.63
C ALA A 98 -8.26 4.75 -10.44
N VAL A 99 -7.81 4.15 -11.54
CA VAL A 99 -7.10 2.87 -11.56
C VAL A 99 -5.67 3.09 -12.03
N PHE A 100 -4.72 2.87 -11.12
CA PHE A 100 -3.29 3.02 -11.35
C PHE A 100 -2.67 1.65 -11.62
N ILE A 101 -2.05 1.47 -12.79
CA ILE A 101 -1.52 0.19 -13.26
C ILE A 101 0.00 0.12 -13.05
N GLY A 102 0.44 -0.95 -12.41
CA GLY A 102 1.84 -1.35 -12.40
C GLY A 102 2.08 -2.46 -13.44
N LYS A 103 3.13 -2.30 -14.23
CA LYS A 103 3.50 -3.20 -15.33
C LYS A 103 4.84 -3.86 -15.03
N ASP A 104 5.03 -5.09 -15.54
CA ASP A 104 6.33 -5.73 -15.57
C ASP A 104 7.22 -5.16 -16.70
N GLU A 105 8.42 -5.71 -16.86
CA GLU A 105 9.37 -5.27 -17.88
C GLU A 105 8.88 -5.47 -19.32
N SER A 106 7.95 -6.41 -19.53
CA SER A 106 7.32 -6.66 -20.84
C SER A 106 6.15 -5.71 -21.13
N GLY A 107 5.79 -4.83 -20.18
CA GLY A 107 4.64 -3.94 -20.27
C GLY A 107 3.31 -4.61 -19.89
N THR A 108 3.34 -5.85 -19.41
CA THR A 108 2.14 -6.56 -18.99
C THR A 108 1.66 -6.07 -17.60
N PRO A 109 0.38 -5.72 -17.44
CA PRO A 109 -0.18 -5.35 -16.14
C PRO A 109 -0.06 -6.49 -15.12
N LYS A 110 0.51 -6.20 -13.95
CA LYS A 110 0.67 -7.12 -12.82
C LYS A 110 0.06 -6.59 -11.54
N TYR A 111 -0.21 -5.30 -11.47
CA TYR A 111 -0.73 -4.62 -10.29
C TYR A 111 -1.74 -3.57 -10.70
N ALA A 112 -2.76 -3.36 -9.89
CA ALA A 112 -3.66 -2.21 -10.03
C ALA A 112 -4.11 -1.70 -8.66
N ALA A 113 -3.92 -0.41 -8.41
CA ALA A 113 -4.47 0.29 -7.26
C ALA A 113 -5.70 1.10 -7.67
N LEU A 114 -6.78 0.98 -6.93
CA LEU A 114 -8.03 1.71 -7.14
C LEU A 114 -8.18 2.81 -6.09
N ARG A 115 -8.59 3.98 -6.54
CA ARG A 115 -8.89 5.12 -5.68
C ARG A 115 -10.23 5.74 -6.06
N GLY A 116 -11.12 5.88 -5.07
CA GLY A 116 -12.41 6.55 -5.26
C GLY A 116 -12.27 8.02 -5.60
N THR A 117 -13.04 8.50 -6.57
CA THR A 117 -13.03 9.90 -7.04
C THR A 117 -14.22 10.72 -6.54
N LEU A 118 -15.20 10.08 -5.88
CA LEU A 118 -16.47 10.68 -5.46
C LEU A 118 -16.48 11.15 -4.00
N GLY A 119 -15.39 11.76 -3.51
CA GLY A 119 -15.30 12.18 -2.11
C GLY A 119 -15.21 11.01 -1.13
N SER A 120 -15.04 9.78 -1.62
CA SER A 120 -14.90 8.58 -0.79
C SER A 120 -13.45 8.36 -0.37
N THR A 121 -13.26 7.73 0.79
CA THR A 121 -11.96 7.26 1.26
C THR A 121 -11.59 5.90 0.65
N PHE A 122 -12.33 5.44 -0.37
CA PHE A 122 -12.12 4.14 -0.99
C PHE A 122 -10.72 4.01 -1.58
N LYS A 123 -10.01 3.01 -1.13
CA LYS A 123 -8.71 2.58 -1.66
C LYS A 123 -8.62 1.06 -1.58
N GLN A 124 -8.25 0.42 -2.67
CA GLN A 124 -8.13 -1.04 -2.73
C GLN A 124 -7.17 -1.44 -3.84
N ASP A 125 -6.46 -2.54 -3.64
CA ASP A 125 -5.74 -3.20 -4.74
C ASP A 125 -6.72 -4.14 -5.48
N ALA A 126 -6.58 -4.24 -6.79
CA ALA A 126 -7.35 -5.19 -7.58
C ALA A 126 -6.98 -6.63 -7.20
N SER A 127 -7.95 -7.54 -7.28
CA SER A 127 -7.70 -8.96 -7.00
C SER A 127 -6.63 -9.52 -7.94
N GLY A 128 -5.70 -10.29 -7.39
CA GLY A 128 -4.57 -10.84 -8.14
C GLY A 128 -3.43 -9.85 -8.40
N SER A 129 -3.45 -8.67 -7.77
CA SER A 129 -2.34 -7.71 -7.83
C SER A 129 -1.07 -8.25 -7.19
N ASP A 130 0.05 -8.14 -7.90
CA ASP A 130 1.40 -8.41 -7.38
C ASP A 130 2.09 -7.09 -7.01
N LYS A 131 2.30 -6.87 -5.71
CA LYS A 131 2.89 -5.62 -5.18
C LYS A 131 4.33 -5.36 -5.60
N GLN A 132 5.04 -6.36 -6.15
CA GLN A 132 6.37 -6.14 -6.72
C GLN A 132 6.34 -5.19 -7.92
N TYR A 133 5.19 -5.11 -8.58
CA TYR A 133 4.96 -4.27 -9.76
C TYR A 133 4.09 -3.05 -9.46
N SER A 134 4.24 -2.43 -8.29
CA SER A 134 3.48 -1.22 -7.93
C SER A 134 3.54 -0.15 -9.02
N PHE A 135 2.54 0.73 -9.05
CA PHE A 135 2.53 1.87 -9.98
C PHE A 135 3.83 2.67 -9.88
N ARG A 136 4.41 2.99 -11.02
CA ARG A 136 5.66 3.74 -11.11
C ARG A 136 5.71 4.59 -12.38
N LEU A 137 6.36 5.72 -12.29
CA LEU A 137 6.72 6.57 -13.41
C LEU A 137 8.21 6.41 -13.69
N LEU A 138 8.55 6.05 -14.90
CA LEU A 138 9.95 5.90 -15.30
C LEU A 138 10.54 7.27 -15.66
N ALA A 139 11.78 7.51 -15.23
CA ALA A 139 12.50 8.73 -15.62
C ALA A 139 12.69 8.77 -17.15
N LYS A 140 12.40 9.92 -17.76
CA LYS A 140 12.63 10.15 -19.21
C LYS A 140 14.12 10.22 -19.57
N LYS A 141 14.98 10.45 -18.57
CA LYS A 141 16.45 10.47 -18.69
C LYS A 141 17.05 9.71 -17.51
N PRO A 142 18.22 9.08 -17.68
CA PRO A 142 18.93 8.46 -16.58
C PRO A 142 19.11 9.45 -15.42
N ALA A 143 18.82 9.03 -14.21
CA ALA A 143 18.96 9.83 -13.00
C ALA A 143 19.41 8.92 -11.84
N ASP A 144 20.21 9.50 -10.94
CA ASP A 144 20.72 8.81 -9.75
C ASP A 144 19.76 8.92 -8.55
N THR A 145 18.59 9.53 -8.77
CA THR A 145 17.60 9.80 -7.73
C THR A 145 16.32 9.01 -7.99
N VAL A 146 15.82 8.36 -6.94
CA VAL A 146 14.52 7.68 -6.92
C VAL A 146 13.65 8.36 -5.88
N HIS A 147 12.43 8.75 -6.27
CA HIS A 147 11.43 9.27 -5.37
C HIS A 147 10.46 8.15 -5.00
N LEU A 148 10.27 7.92 -3.69
CA LEU A 148 9.34 6.92 -3.16
C LEU A 148 8.19 7.63 -2.47
N PHE A 149 6.98 7.20 -2.79
CA PHE A 149 5.73 7.73 -2.25
C PHE A 149 4.92 6.60 -1.61
N GLU A 150 4.11 6.92 -0.61
CA GLU A 150 3.25 5.93 0.05
C GLU A 150 2.09 5.49 -0.86
N ALA A 151 1.59 6.39 -1.70
CA ALA A 151 0.52 6.09 -2.66
C ALA A 151 0.74 6.80 -4.00
N ALA A 152 0.07 6.31 -5.05
CA ALA A 152 0.19 6.83 -6.42
C ALA A 152 -0.27 8.28 -6.61
N ILE A 153 -0.89 8.90 -5.61
CA ILE A 153 -1.42 10.27 -5.65
C ILE A 153 -0.80 11.18 -4.58
N ASP A 154 0.27 10.75 -3.94
CA ASP A 154 1.05 11.57 -3.04
C ASP A 154 2.19 12.25 -3.81
#